data_265e57007c4501a3439a279694941afd
#
_entry.id   265e57007c4501a3439a279694941afd
#
_cell.length_a   1.000
_cell.length_b   1.000
_cell.length_c   1.000
_cell.angle_alpha   90.00
_cell.angle_beta   90.00
_cell.angle_gamma   90.00
#
_symmetry.space_group_name_H-M   'P 1'
#
loop_
_entity.id
_entity.type
_entity.pdbx_description
1 polymer ?
#
loop_
_entity_poly.entity_id
_entity_poly.type
_entity_poly.pdbx_seq_one_letter_code
_entity_poly.pdbx_strand_id
1 'polypeptide(L)'
;MLVKDFDLLKNTKTNLNHLDMFLSPHQKKELFINSFLNSSRENKKVLYIHTPFCQQKCKYCTCGSKANFSLSEYKKFYEETLPFQIAEYNEIFNKVQFDQVYFGGGTPTIAEAQVLESVFKLIPNFEMIPNKCLEASPHTLTIEHADLLKKYKFSFISIGIQSLEKSMCTKYNRQYVSHQELSNLSTYLRNNNIYFNYDLIAFLDKGDIRDLQSFQKEINYVLDMKPSCITIHQYYQSHFSIEKTKGLISLLNNVLSHHQDYICANSMLDPNDAEMDVLYQAEYRLVSENYNYYHYMWSKYASIPVQGYNILSLGYSKEYPTVSNSDKICYVAGEDKLSYLKYDPQIHNSFLDIRQKKGLLTD
;
A
#
# COMPACT_ATOMS: atom_id res chain seq x y z
N MET A 1 -28.91 24.30 -4.29
CA MET A 1 -29.08 22.97 -4.90
C MET A 1 -28.19 21.98 -4.12
N LEU A 2 -28.42 21.74 -2.83
CA LEU A 2 -27.32 21.28 -2.00
C LEU A 2 -27.60 20.09 -1.08
N VAL A 3 -28.78 19.65 -0.83
CA VAL A 3 -29.03 18.47 0.04
C VAL A 3 -30.19 17.61 -0.49
N LYS A 4 -31.13 18.17 -1.22
CA LYS A 4 -32.26 17.42 -1.77
C LYS A 4 -31.90 16.50 -2.94
N ASP A 5 -30.77 16.76 -3.63
CA ASP A 5 -30.36 15.99 -4.81
C ASP A 5 -29.65 14.68 -4.44
N PHE A 6 -29.20 14.53 -3.17
CA PHE A 6 -28.58 13.28 -2.71
C PHE A 6 -29.60 12.12 -2.63
N ASP A 7 -30.85 12.42 -2.32
CA ASP A 7 -31.93 11.42 -2.32
C ASP A 7 -32.40 11.05 -3.73
N LEU A 8 -32.25 11.95 -4.70
CA LEU A 8 -32.45 11.63 -6.13
C LEU A 8 -31.40 10.66 -6.66
N LEU A 9 -30.16 10.78 -6.18
CA LEU A 9 -29.05 9.86 -6.55
C LEU A 9 -29.24 8.44 -6.00
N LYS A 10 -29.99 8.25 -4.93
CA LYS A 10 -30.33 6.92 -4.40
C LYS A 10 -31.28 6.14 -5.31
N ASN A 11 -32.11 6.82 -6.08
CA ASN A 11 -33.20 6.23 -6.86
C ASN A 11 -32.97 6.15 -8.37
N THR A 12 -31.94 6.80 -8.89
CA THR A 12 -31.65 6.75 -10.33
C THR A 12 -30.39 5.94 -10.57
N LYS A 13 -30.49 4.91 -11.42
CA LYS A 13 -29.33 4.25 -12.08
C LYS A 13 -28.58 5.24 -13.00
N THR A 14 -28.57 6.53 -12.66
CA THR A 14 -27.93 7.59 -13.43
C THR A 14 -26.43 7.41 -13.34
N ASN A 15 -25.81 7.26 -14.48
CA ASN A 15 -24.40 7.03 -14.64
C ASN A 15 -23.60 8.18 -13.99
N LEU A 16 -22.99 7.96 -12.84
CA LEU A 16 -22.18 8.98 -12.12
C LEU A 16 -21.06 9.54 -13.00
N ASN A 17 -20.63 8.80 -14.02
CA ASN A 17 -19.68 9.29 -15.02
C ASN A 17 -20.23 10.49 -15.80
N HIS A 18 -21.54 10.61 -15.98
CA HIS A 18 -22.16 11.81 -16.57
C HIS A 18 -22.18 13.00 -15.60
N LEU A 19 -22.43 12.77 -14.33
CA LEU A 19 -22.41 13.84 -13.30
C LEU A 19 -21.02 14.40 -13.09
N ASP A 20 -19.97 13.59 -13.23
CA ASP A 20 -18.57 14.02 -13.06
C ASP A 20 -18.20 15.20 -13.99
N MET A 21 -18.77 15.26 -15.18
CA MET A 21 -18.51 16.34 -16.14
C MET A 21 -19.12 17.68 -15.74
N PHE A 22 -20.16 17.69 -14.89
CA PHE A 22 -20.91 18.89 -14.53
C PHE A 22 -20.58 19.44 -13.15
N LEU A 23 -19.82 18.70 -12.33
CA LEU A 23 -19.51 19.10 -10.98
C LEU A 23 -18.11 19.76 -10.90
N SER A 24 -18.05 20.87 -10.17
CA SER A 24 -16.76 21.48 -9.84
C SER A 24 -15.93 20.59 -8.90
N PRO A 25 -14.61 20.76 -8.85
CA PRO A 25 -13.75 20.04 -7.92
C PRO A 25 -14.22 20.12 -6.46
N HIS A 26 -14.68 21.28 -6.03
CA HIS A 26 -15.21 21.49 -4.69
C HIS A 26 -16.47 20.65 -4.43
N GLN A 27 -17.43 20.65 -5.35
CA GLN A 27 -18.64 19.84 -5.24
C GLN A 27 -18.36 18.34 -5.19
N LYS A 28 -17.35 17.87 -5.96
CA LYS A 28 -16.90 16.48 -5.94
C LYS A 28 -16.35 16.09 -4.57
N LYS A 29 -15.51 16.95 -4.00
CA LYS A 29 -14.92 16.73 -2.66
C LYS A 29 -16.02 16.72 -1.59
N GLU A 30 -16.96 17.65 -1.62
CA GLU A 30 -18.10 17.68 -0.68
C GLU A 30 -18.95 16.42 -0.76
N LEU A 31 -19.24 15.93 -1.96
CA LEU A 31 -19.98 14.68 -2.14
C LEU A 31 -19.23 13.48 -1.55
N PHE A 32 -17.91 13.41 -1.76
CA PHE A 32 -17.09 12.36 -1.15
C PHE A 32 -17.12 12.46 0.37
N ILE A 33 -16.89 13.65 0.95
CA ILE A 33 -16.93 13.88 2.40
C ILE A 33 -18.28 13.41 2.97
N ASN A 34 -19.38 13.85 2.38
CA ASN A 34 -20.71 13.46 2.81
C ASN A 34 -20.94 11.94 2.71
N SER A 35 -20.50 11.32 1.62
CA SER A 35 -20.60 9.86 1.47
C SER A 35 -19.76 9.12 2.50
N PHE A 36 -18.55 9.59 2.80
CA PHE A 36 -17.66 9.00 3.80
C PHE A 36 -18.25 9.10 5.22
N LEU A 37 -18.79 10.26 5.58
CA LEU A 37 -19.42 10.50 6.89
C LEU A 37 -20.69 9.69 7.10
N ASN A 38 -21.46 9.45 6.03
CA ASN A 38 -22.71 8.69 6.06
C ASN A 38 -22.53 7.21 5.68
N SER A 39 -21.29 6.75 5.53
CA SER A 39 -21.02 5.36 5.22
C SER A 39 -21.31 4.43 6.42
N SER A 40 -21.54 3.15 6.14
CA SER A 40 -21.86 2.15 7.17
C SER A 40 -20.88 2.19 8.35
N ARG A 41 -21.42 2.08 9.57
CA ARG A 41 -20.61 1.97 10.80
C ARG A 41 -19.87 0.64 10.89
N GLU A 42 -20.34 -0.37 10.19
CA GLU A 42 -19.71 -1.70 10.14
C GLU A 42 -18.43 -1.67 9.28
N ASN A 43 -18.34 -0.71 8.35
CA ASN A 43 -17.19 -0.58 7.48
C ASN A 43 -16.02 0.07 8.20
N LYS A 44 -14.85 -0.54 8.10
CA LYS A 44 -13.60 -0.01 8.65
C LYS A 44 -13.23 1.33 8.01
N LYS A 45 -12.78 2.27 8.81
CA LYS A 45 -12.31 3.60 8.38
C LYS A 45 -10.80 3.60 8.37
N VAL A 46 -10.22 3.79 7.20
CA VAL A 46 -8.77 3.77 6.98
C VAL A 46 -8.29 5.13 6.50
N LEU A 47 -7.26 5.66 7.14
CA LEU A 47 -6.51 6.80 6.67
C LEU A 47 -5.25 6.32 5.94
N TYR A 48 -5.08 6.66 4.70
CA TYR A 48 -3.87 6.42 3.93
C TYR A 48 -3.10 7.71 3.69
N ILE A 49 -1.82 7.69 4.00
CA ILE A 49 -0.91 8.80 3.70
C ILE A 49 0.13 8.34 2.68
N HIS A 50 0.06 8.91 1.49
CA HIS A 50 1.00 8.62 0.41
C HIS A 50 2.25 9.48 0.52
N THR A 51 3.41 8.85 0.54
CA THR A 51 4.70 9.53 0.42
C THR A 51 5.16 9.50 -1.03
N PRO A 52 5.30 10.64 -1.72
CA PRO A 52 5.65 10.66 -3.15
C PRO A 52 7.15 10.53 -3.43
N PHE A 53 7.99 10.23 -2.44
CA PHE A 53 9.44 10.23 -2.55
C PHE A 53 10.05 8.85 -2.34
N CYS A 54 11.11 8.57 -3.11
CA CYS A 54 11.98 7.41 -2.95
C CYS A 54 13.44 7.82 -3.12
N GLN A 55 14.37 7.07 -2.53
CA GLN A 55 15.80 7.24 -2.82
C GLN A 55 16.14 6.83 -4.25
N GLN A 56 15.42 5.87 -4.80
CA GLN A 56 15.69 5.24 -6.09
C GLN A 56 14.40 4.80 -6.76
N LYS A 57 14.30 4.94 -8.09
CA LYS A 57 13.17 4.42 -8.87
C LYS A 57 13.47 3.01 -9.35
N CYS A 58 12.83 2.02 -8.74
CA CYS A 58 12.93 0.64 -9.18
C CYS A 58 12.13 0.42 -10.47
N LYS A 59 12.65 -0.41 -11.40
CA LYS A 59 12.01 -0.65 -12.71
C LYS A 59 10.67 -1.38 -12.63
N TYR A 60 10.45 -2.14 -11.58
CA TYR A 60 9.18 -2.86 -11.35
C TYR A 60 8.14 -2.03 -10.61
N CYS A 61 8.51 -0.86 -10.09
CA CYS A 61 7.67 -0.13 -9.15
C CYS A 61 6.53 0.59 -9.84
N THR A 62 5.30 0.26 -9.47
CA THR A 62 4.06 0.91 -9.91
C THR A 62 3.55 1.98 -8.92
N CYS A 63 4.20 2.10 -7.75
CA CYS A 63 3.86 3.13 -6.79
C CYS A 63 4.22 4.51 -7.35
N GLY A 64 3.28 5.45 -7.28
CA GLY A 64 3.50 6.82 -7.68
C GLY A 64 4.57 7.48 -6.82
N SER A 65 5.81 7.52 -7.28
CA SER A 65 6.93 8.09 -6.52
C SER A 65 8.01 8.69 -7.41
N LYS A 66 8.70 9.69 -6.88
CA LYS A 66 9.80 10.43 -7.51
C LYS A 66 11.09 10.17 -6.76
N ALA A 67 12.14 9.74 -7.48
CA ALA A 67 13.45 9.50 -6.88
C ALA A 67 14.35 10.75 -6.92
N ASN A 68 14.23 11.56 -7.99
CA ASN A 68 15.01 12.80 -8.13
C ASN A 68 14.15 13.98 -7.68
N PHE A 69 14.12 14.25 -6.39
CA PHE A 69 13.42 15.40 -5.81
C PHE A 69 14.40 16.37 -5.15
N SER A 70 14.07 17.65 -5.17
CA SER A 70 14.85 18.69 -4.49
C SER A 70 14.45 18.79 -3.01
N LEU A 71 15.34 19.37 -2.22
CA LEU A 71 15.05 19.68 -0.81
C LEU A 71 13.84 20.63 -0.69
N SER A 72 13.64 21.53 -1.65
CA SER A 72 12.48 22.43 -1.64
C SER A 72 11.16 21.69 -1.90
N GLU A 73 11.14 20.72 -2.83
CA GLU A 73 9.95 19.87 -3.06
C GLU A 73 9.63 19.03 -1.82
N TYR A 74 10.65 18.45 -1.19
CA TYR A 74 10.50 17.68 0.04
C TYR A 74 9.91 18.54 1.17
N LYS A 75 10.49 19.71 1.45
CA LYS A 75 9.99 20.63 2.47
C LYS A 75 8.58 21.09 2.16
N LYS A 76 8.31 21.53 0.92
CA LYS A 76 6.97 21.95 0.50
C LYS A 76 5.94 20.87 0.76
N PHE A 77 6.29 19.60 0.52
CA PHE A 77 5.35 18.50 0.75
C PHE A 77 5.01 18.34 2.22
N TYR A 78 6.00 18.23 3.08
CA TYR A 78 5.77 17.95 4.51
C TYR A 78 5.34 19.17 5.32
N GLU A 79 5.77 20.36 4.95
CA GLU A 79 5.52 21.60 5.69
C GLU A 79 4.28 22.36 5.20
N GLU A 80 3.87 22.18 3.93
CA GLU A 80 2.75 22.92 3.33
C GLU A 80 1.66 22.00 2.78
N THR A 81 2.01 21.11 1.81
CA THR A 81 1.03 20.36 1.03
C THR A 81 0.25 19.36 1.90
N LEU A 82 0.93 18.50 2.65
CA LEU A 82 0.27 17.50 3.48
C LEU A 82 -0.52 18.12 4.63
N PRO A 83 0.01 19.14 5.36
CA PRO A 83 -0.80 19.87 6.36
C PRO A 83 -2.05 20.50 5.77
N PHE A 84 -1.95 21.13 4.59
CA PHE A 84 -3.10 21.69 3.89
C PHE A 84 -4.16 20.63 3.56
N GLN A 85 -3.72 19.49 3.02
CA GLN A 85 -4.63 18.37 2.71
C GLN A 85 -5.31 17.81 3.96
N ILE A 86 -4.60 17.68 5.08
CA ILE A 86 -5.20 17.26 6.36
C ILE A 86 -6.29 18.26 6.78
N ALA A 87 -5.99 19.56 6.71
CA ALA A 87 -6.95 20.60 7.07
C ALA A 87 -8.19 20.60 6.19
N GLU A 88 -8.06 20.30 4.90
CA GLU A 88 -9.20 20.23 3.97
C GLU A 88 -10.24 19.15 4.34
N TYR A 89 -9.84 18.10 5.06
CA TYR A 89 -10.71 17.02 5.52
C TYR A 89 -11.01 17.09 7.03
N ASN A 90 -10.83 18.26 7.64
CA ASN A 90 -11.04 18.46 9.08
C ASN A 90 -12.44 17.99 9.54
N GLU A 91 -13.47 18.11 8.68
CA GLU A 91 -14.80 17.62 8.99
C GLU A 91 -14.83 16.10 9.20
N ILE A 92 -14.11 15.33 8.37
CA ILE A 92 -13.99 13.87 8.56
C ILE A 92 -13.22 13.60 9.86
N PHE A 93 -12.07 14.23 10.07
CA PHE A 93 -11.26 14.03 11.27
C PHE A 93 -11.98 14.34 12.59
N ASN A 94 -12.90 15.32 12.58
CA ASN A 94 -13.67 15.69 13.76
C ASN A 94 -14.84 14.74 14.06
N LYS A 95 -15.34 14.00 13.05
CA LYS A 95 -16.56 13.17 13.18
C LYS A 95 -16.27 11.67 13.10
N VAL A 96 -15.11 11.26 12.62
CA VAL A 96 -14.77 9.86 12.36
C VAL A 96 -13.57 9.44 13.18
N GLN A 97 -13.72 8.35 13.93
CA GLN A 97 -12.59 7.61 14.49
C GLN A 97 -12.08 6.63 13.43
N PHE A 98 -10.82 6.75 13.06
CA PHE A 98 -10.20 5.81 12.15
C PHE A 98 -9.82 4.51 12.87
N ASP A 99 -10.05 3.38 12.22
CA ASP A 99 -9.64 2.04 12.68
C ASP A 99 -8.17 1.76 12.35
N GLN A 100 -7.66 2.40 11.31
CA GLN A 100 -6.29 2.21 10.84
C GLN A 100 -5.74 3.48 10.18
N VAL A 101 -4.43 3.69 10.35
CA VAL A 101 -3.64 4.57 9.48
C VAL A 101 -2.52 3.78 8.82
N TYR A 102 -2.30 4.06 7.55
CA TYR A 102 -1.27 3.41 6.75
C TYR A 102 -0.43 4.46 6.01
N PHE A 103 0.85 4.48 6.28
CA PHE A 103 1.84 5.28 5.57
C PHE A 103 2.51 4.44 4.49
N GLY A 104 2.29 4.80 3.24
CA GLY A 104 2.80 4.05 2.10
C GLY A 104 3.22 4.92 0.93
N GLY A 105 3.28 4.33 -0.25
CA GLY A 105 3.58 5.02 -1.50
C GLY A 105 4.99 4.80 -2.00
N GLY A 106 5.83 5.83 -1.99
CA GLY A 106 7.24 5.69 -2.32
C GLY A 106 8.01 5.00 -1.19
N THR A 107 8.52 5.78 -0.26
CA THR A 107 9.21 5.23 0.93
C THR A 107 8.99 6.20 2.10
N PRO A 108 8.02 5.97 2.97
CA PRO A 108 7.73 6.87 4.09
C PRO A 108 8.94 7.18 4.98
N THR A 109 9.80 6.21 5.23
CA THR A 109 11.03 6.37 6.02
C THR A 109 12.16 7.16 5.30
N ILE A 110 11.89 7.74 4.13
CA ILE A 110 12.77 8.75 3.53
C ILE A 110 12.68 10.07 4.29
N ALA A 111 11.54 10.32 4.94
CA ALA A 111 11.38 11.42 5.87
C ALA A 111 12.09 11.08 7.17
N GLU A 112 12.86 12.01 7.70
CA GLU A 112 13.50 11.88 9.01
C GLU A 112 12.45 11.63 10.10
N ALA A 113 12.82 10.93 11.16
CA ALA A 113 11.90 10.57 12.25
C ALA A 113 11.17 11.80 12.84
N GLN A 114 11.85 12.93 12.97
CA GLN A 114 11.26 14.19 13.48
C GLN A 114 10.21 14.75 12.50
N VAL A 115 10.43 14.61 11.20
CA VAL A 115 9.46 15.05 10.17
C VAL A 115 8.22 14.16 10.20
N LEU A 116 8.40 12.83 10.29
CA LEU A 116 7.29 11.90 10.48
C LEU A 116 6.52 12.18 11.76
N GLU A 117 7.21 12.47 12.86
CA GLU A 117 6.55 12.83 14.12
C GLU A 117 5.70 14.09 13.98
N SER A 118 6.18 15.07 13.25
CA SER A 118 5.41 16.28 12.96
C SER A 118 4.12 15.96 12.19
N VAL A 119 4.19 15.05 11.21
CA VAL A 119 3.00 14.56 10.48
C VAL A 119 2.03 13.83 11.43
N PHE A 120 2.54 12.97 12.33
CA PHE A 120 1.68 12.26 13.29
C PHE A 120 0.91 13.24 14.19
N LYS A 121 1.57 14.31 14.62
CA LYS A 121 0.96 15.36 15.45
C LYS A 121 -0.08 16.22 14.71
N LEU A 122 0.00 16.30 13.39
CA LEU A 122 -1.00 17.00 12.58
C LEU A 122 -2.31 16.22 12.41
N ILE A 123 -2.27 14.90 12.55
CA ILE A 123 -3.45 14.05 12.39
C ILE A 123 -4.25 14.06 13.70
N PRO A 124 -5.49 14.57 13.70
CA PRO A 124 -6.30 14.59 14.91
C PRO A 124 -6.51 13.18 15.49
N ASN A 125 -6.38 13.06 16.80
CA ASN A 125 -6.56 11.81 17.53
C ASN A 125 -5.66 10.65 17.06
N PHE A 126 -4.49 10.94 16.47
CA PHE A 126 -3.56 9.93 15.93
C PHE A 126 -3.24 8.81 16.93
N GLU A 127 -3.02 9.15 18.19
CA GLU A 127 -2.69 8.15 19.21
C GLU A 127 -3.83 7.16 19.48
N MET A 128 -5.08 7.59 19.25
CA MET A 128 -6.27 6.78 19.45
C MET A 128 -6.54 5.78 18.30
N ILE A 129 -5.85 5.90 17.17
CA ILE A 129 -5.97 4.97 16.04
C ILE A 129 -5.34 3.64 16.47
N PRO A 130 -6.11 2.54 16.51
CA PRO A 130 -5.61 1.29 17.09
C PRO A 130 -4.56 0.60 16.21
N ASN A 131 -4.71 0.68 14.89
CA ASN A 131 -3.80 0.03 13.94
C ASN A 131 -3.00 1.08 13.16
N LYS A 132 -1.69 1.07 13.32
CA LYS A 132 -0.77 1.97 12.63
C LYS A 132 0.26 1.17 11.88
N CYS A 133 0.34 1.37 10.57
CA CYS A 133 1.24 0.65 9.69
C CYS A 133 2.08 1.63 8.86
N LEU A 134 3.29 1.23 8.54
CA LEU A 134 4.21 2.04 7.75
C LEU A 134 5.07 1.17 6.85
N GLU A 135 5.23 1.60 5.60
CA GLU A 135 6.17 1.01 4.65
C GLU A 135 7.57 1.61 4.82
N ALA A 136 8.58 0.77 4.67
CA ALA A 136 9.97 1.17 4.83
C ALA A 136 10.87 0.49 3.78
N SER A 137 12.06 1.06 3.60
CA SER A 137 13.18 0.38 2.96
C SER A 137 14.25 0.06 4.01
N PRO A 138 14.98 -1.04 3.90
CA PRO A 138 16.09 -1.35 4.81
C PRO A 138 17.12 -0.22 4.93
N HIS A 139 17.27 0.57 3.86
CA HIS A 139 18.27 1.64 3.77
C HIS A 139 17.81 2.99 4.34
N THR A 140 16.52 3.15 4.61
CA THR A 140 15.95 4.39 5.15
C THR A 140 15.38 4.22 6.55
N LEU A 141 15.15 2.98 6.98
CA LEU A 141 14.67 2.68 8.34
C LEU A 141 15.86 2.76 9.32
N THR A 142 15.89 3.81 10.12
CA THR A 142 16.91 4.02 11.15
C THR A 142 16.42 3.63 12.55
N ILE A 143 17.30 3.65 13.54
CA ILE A 143 16.95 3.40 14.93
C ILE A 143 15.98 4.46 15.43
N GLU A 144 16.17 5.73 15.06
CA GLU A 144 15.28 6.82 15.42
C GLU A 144 13.85 6.62 14.87
N HIS A 145 13.73 6.06 13.67
CA HIS A 145 12.42 5.65 13.14
C HIS A 145 11.80 4.55 13.99
N ALA A 146 12.55 3.50 14.30
CA ALA A 146 12.04 2.38 15.09
C ALA A 146 11.60 2.83 16.51
N ASP A 147 12.36 3.71 17.15
CA ASP A 147 12.00 4.30 18.44
C ASP A 147 10.74 5.16 18.34
N LEU A 148 10.61 5.96 17.28
CA LEU A 148 9.40 6.74 17.00
C LEU A 148 8.17 5.83 16.81
N LEU A 149 8.30 4.78 16.01
CA LEU A 149 7.21 3.84 15.75
C LEU A 149 6.79 3.10 17.02
N LYS A 150 7.74 2.73 17.87
CA LYS A 150 7.47 2.17 19.20
C LYS A 150 6.75 3.17 20.10
N LYS A 151 7.22 4.43 20.16
CA LYS A 151 6.61 5.51 20.94
C LYS A 151 5.13 5.70 20.59
N TYR A 152 4.79 5.70 19.29
CA TYR A 152 3.44 5.87 18.81
C TYR A 152 2.65 4.54 18.66
N LYS A 153 3.21 3.44 19.16
CA LYS A 153 2.58 2.12 19.17
C LYS A 153 2.14 1.67 17.78
N PHE A 154 3.06 1.77 16.80
CA PHE A 154 2.81 1.20 15.49
C PHE A 154 2.63 -0.30 15.60
N SER A 155 1.59 -0.80 14.96
CA SER A 155 1.25 -2.22 14.98
C SER A 155 2.19 -3.03 14.08
N PHE A 156 2.74 -2.41 13.04
CA PHE A 156 3.43 -3.14 12.01
C PHE A 156 4.27 -2.26 11.06
N ILE A 157 5.39 -2.80 10.59
CA ILE A 157 6.25 -2.19 9.58
C ILE A 157 6.38 -3.14 8.41
N SER A 158 6.10 -2.69 7.18
CA SER A 158 6.40 -3.46 5.97
C SER A 158 7.71 -2.98 5.35
N ILE A 159 8.65 -3.88 5.20
CA ILE A 159 10.01 -3.57 4.76
C ILE A 159 10.24 -4.21 3.39
N GLY A 160 10.29 -3.36 2.36
CA GLY A 160 10.53 -3.81 1.00
C GLY A 160 11.98 -4.20 0.77
N ILE A 161 12.31 -5.48 0.88
CA ILE A 161 13.63 -6.01 0.46
C ILE A 161 13.63 -6.41 -1.01
N GLN A 162 12.53 -6.95 -1.48
CA GLN A 162 12.22 -7.40 -2.83
C GLN A 162 13.08 -8.58 -3.31
N SER A 163 14.39 -8.56 -3.13
CA SER A 163 15.31 -9.67 -3.36
C SER A 163 16.62 -9.49 -2.59
N LEU A 164 17.20 -10.59 -2.16
CA LEU A 164 18.56 -10.68 -1.60
C LEU A 164 19.59 -11.11 -2.67
N GLU A 165 19.16 -11.28 -3.91
CA GLU A 165 20.04 -11.60 -5.02
C GLU A 165 20.56 -10.32 -5.68
N LYS A 166 21.87 -10.06 -5.57
CA LYS A 166 22.50 -8.83 -6.04
C LYS A 166 22.30 -8.59 -7.55
N SER A 167 22.28 -9.66 -8.34
CA SER A 167 22.03 -9.62 -9.79
C SER A 167 20.64 -9.09 -10.09
N MET A 168 19.62 -9.54 -9.36
CA MET A 168 18.24 -9.11 -9.49
C MET A 168 18.08 -7.66 -9.04
N CYS A 169 18.68 -7.28 -7.91
CA CYS A 169 18.69 -5.90 -7.46
C CYS A 169 19.31 -4.96 -8.52
N THR A 170 20.45 -5.34 -9.11
CA THR A 170 21.10 -4.57 -10.18
C THR A 170 20.21 -4.46 -11.43
N LYS A 171 19.64 -5.59 -11.89
CA LYS A 171 18.76 -5.64 -13.07
C LYS A 171 17.58 -4.68 -12.96
N TYR A 172 16.95 -4.67 -11.78
CA TYR A 172 15.73 -3.90 -11.54
C TYR A 172 15.97 -2.53 -10.88
N ASN A 173 17.22 -2.07 -10.86
CA ASN A 173 17.57 -0.80 -10.24
C ASN A 173 17.05 -0.69 -8.80
N ARG A 174 17.30 -1.74 -7.98
CA ARG A 174 16.99 -1.78 -6.55
C ARG A 174 18.30 -1.72 -5.77
N GLN A 175 18.30 -0.97 -4.68
CA GLN A 175 19.43 -0.98 -3.76
C GLN A 175 19.51 -2.33 -3.06
N TYR A 176 20.68 -2.95 -3.10
CA TYR A 176 20.93 -4.24 -2.49
C TYR A 176 21.17 -4.09 -0.99
N VAL A 177 20.53 -4.95 -0.20
CA VAL A 177 20.81 -5.11 1.23
C VAL A 177 21.55 -6.44 1.45
N SER A 178 22.63 -6.40 2.21
CA SER A 178 23.37 -7.61 2.52
C SER A 178 22.63 -8.47 3.56
N HIS A 179 22.93 -9.75 3.59
CA HIS A 179 22.41 -10.68 4.58
C HIS A 179 22.71 -10.21 6.01
N GLN A 180 23.91 -9.68 6.27
CA GLN A 180 24.28 -9.21 7.59
C GLN A 180 23.48 -7.98 8.01
N GLU A 181 23.28 -7.00 7.13
CA GLU A 181 22.49 -5.81 7.42
C GLU A 181 21.04 -6.19 7.74
N LEU A 182 20.46 -7.10 6.94
CA LEU A 182 19.10 -7.56 7.15
C LEU A 182 18.94 -8.35 8.45
N SER A 183 19.91 -9.21 8.79
CA SER A 183 19.95 -9.97 10.06
C SER A 183 20.04 -9.03 11.27
N ASN A 184 20.88 -8.00 11.18
CA ASN A 184 21.02 -7.00 12.23
C ASN A 184 19.71 -6.23 12.44
N LEU A 185 19.07 -5.80 11.35
CA LEU A 185 17.77 -5.13 11.37
C LEU A 185 16.69 -6.02 12.01
N SER A 186 16.58 -7.27 11.55
CA SER A 186 15.62 -8.25 12.10
C SER A 186 15.81 -8.45 13.60
N THR A 187 17.05 -8.61 14.04
CA THR A 187 17.41 -8.78 15.44
C THR A 187 17.00 -7.55 16.26
N TYR A 188 17.28 -6.35 15.74
CA TYR A 188 16.90 -5.12 16.40
C TYR A 188 15.38 -4.98 16.57
N LEU A 189 14.62 -5.19 15.49
CA LEU A 189 13.16 -5.10 15.50
C LEU A 189 12.53 -6.10 16.49
N ARG A 190 13.00 -7.34 16.48
CA ARG A 190 12.51 -8.39 17.39
C ARG A 190 12.82 -8.08 18.85
N ASN A 191 14.04 -7.65 19.16
CA ASN A 191 14.45 -7.31 20.53
C ASN A 191 13.67 -6.13 21.10
N ASN A 192 13.08 -5.30 20.22
CA ASN A 192 12.22 -4.18 20.59
C ASN A 192 10.72 -4.49 20.49
N ASN A 193 10.33 -5.74 20.21
CA ASN A 193 8.94 -6.17 20.05
C ASN A 193 8.20 -5.37 18.96
N ILE A 194 8.88 -5.06 17.86
CA ILE A 194 8.29 -4.41 16.69
C ILE A 194 7.93 -5.50 15.68
N TYR A 195 6.66 -5.63 15.37
CA TYR A 195 6.20 -6.55 14.32
C TYR A 195 6.59 -6.02 12.94
N PHE A 196 7.06 -6.89 12.08
CA PHE A 196 7.50 -6.49 10.74
C PHE A 196 7.30 -7.57 9.70
N ASN A 197 7.11 -7.10 8.48
CA ASN A 197 7.03 -7.91 7.27
C ASN A 197 8.23 -7.66 6.37
N TYR A 198 8.61 -8.67 5.62
CA TYR A 198 9.49 -8.52 4.48
C TYR A 198 8.73 -8.75 3.19
N ASP A 199 8.74 -7.73 2.30
CA ASP A 199 8.19 -7.86 0.96
C ASP A 199 9.26 -8.41 0.01
N LEU A 200 8.91 -9.50 -0.69
CA LEU A 200 9.70 -10.16 -1.72
C LEU A 200 8.97 -10.11 -3.06
N ILE A 201 9.73 -10.11 -4.15
CA ILE A 201 9.17 -10.25 -5.51
C ILE A 201 9.71 -11.54 -6.13
N ALA A 202 8.81 -12.37 -6.66
CA ALA A 202 9.19 -13.67 -7.23
C ALA A 202 10.07 -13.54 -8.49
N PHE A 203 9.96 -12.46 -9.29
CA PHE A 203 10.75 -12.22 -10.50
C PHE A 203 10.87 -13.43 -11.43
N LEU A 204 9.76 -14.08 -11.73
CA LEU A 204 9.71 -15.31 -12.55
C LEU A 204 9.34 -15.04 -14.01
N ASP A 205 9.73 -13.92 -14.58
CA ASP A 205 9.44 -13.52 -15.95
C ASP A 205 10.23 -14.35 -16.98
N LYS A 206 9.74 -14.37 -18.24
CA LYS A 206 10.39 -15.11 -19.34
C LYS A 206 11.84 -14.73 -19.59
N GLY A 207 12.25 -13.53 -19.20
CA GLY A 207 13.63 -13.03 -19.30
C GLY A 207 14.45 -13.13 -18.02
N ASP A 208 13.88 -13.64 -16.94
CA ASP A 208 14.60 -13.79 -15.68
C ASP A 208 15.33 -15.12 -15.62
N ILE A 209 16.63 -15.01 -15.32
CA ILE A 209 17.52 -16.18 -15.13
C ILE A 209 17.27 -16.83 -13.75
N ARG A 210 16.45 -16.19 -12.91
CA ARG A 210 16.16 -16.67 -11.57
C ARG A 210 15.40 -18.00 -11.63
N ASP A 211 15.99 -19.03 -11.07
CA ASP A 211 15.32 -20.30 -10.91
C ASP A 211 14.54 -20.39 -9.58
N LEU A 212 13.61 -21.32 -9.51
CA LEU A 212 12.80 -21.55 -8.32
C LEU A 212 13.63 -21.98 -7.11
N GLN A 213 14.77 -22.67 -7.31
CA GLN A 213 15.62 -23.11 -6.21
C GLN A 213 16.37 -21.93 -5.57
N SER A 214 16.84 -20.99 -6.39
CA SER A 214 17.45 -19.75 -5.89
C SER A 214 16.44 -18.96 -5.07
N PHE A 215 15.21 -18.85 -5.55
CA PHE A 215 14.13 -18.16 -4.82
C PHE A 215 13.76 -18.88 -3.52
N GLN A 216 13.70 -20.20 -3.53
CA GLN A 216 13.46 -21.00 -2.32
C GLN A 216 14.53 -20.75 -1.24
N LYS A 217 15.81 -20.71 -1.62
CA LYS A 217 16.89 -20.40 -0.68
C LYS A 217 16.74 -19.01 -0.07
N GLU A 218 16.32 -18.03 -0.86
CA GLU A 218 16.08 -16.67 -0.40
C GLU A 218 14.93 -16.61 0.61
N ILE A 219 13.79 -17.27 0.32
CA ILE A 219 12.66 -17.33 1.23
C ILE A 219 13.05 -18.01 2.55
N ASN A 220 13.70 -19.16 2.49
CA ASN A 220 14.17 -19.86 3.68
C ASN A 220 15.07 -18.97 4.54
N TYR A 221 16.04 -18.28 3.91
CA TYR A 221 16.91 -17.35 4.61
C TYR A 221 16.14 -16.23 5.31
N VAL A 222 15.13 -15.67 4.64
CA VAL A 222 14.29 -14.62 5.22
C VAL A 222 13.46 -15.15 6.39
N LEU A 223 12.89 -16.35 6.26
CA LEU A 223 12.11 -17.00 7.33
C LEU A 223 12.97 -17.35 8.55
N ASP A 224 14.22 -17.76 8.35
CA ASP A 224 15.17 -18.03 9.45
C ASP A 224 15.47 -16.80 10.32
N MET A 225 15.30 -15.59 9.75
CA MET A 225 15.38 -14.35 10.53
C MET A 225 14.14 -14.07 11.39
N LYS A 226 13.11 -14.91 11.26
CA LYS A 226 11.84 -14.86 12.01
C LYS A 226 11.15 -13.50 11.95
N PRO A 227 10.85 -12.95 10.75
CA PRO A 227 9.92 -11.83 10.64
C PRO A 227 8.53 -12.25 11.10
N SER A 228 7.71 -11.30 11.51
CA SER A 228 6.30 -11.56 11.87
C SER A 228 5.50 -12.06 10.67
N CYS A 229 5.89 -11.60 9.48
CA CYS A 229 5.25 -11.95 8.22
C CYS A 229 6.26 -11.85 7.07
N ILE A 230 6.02 -12.60 6.01
CA ILE A 230 6.60 -12.34 4.69
C ILE A 230 5.48 -12.22 3.67
N THR A 231 5.64 -11.31 2.73
CA THR A 231 4.73 -11.14 1.60
C THR A 231 5.49 -11.33 0.31
N ILE A 232 4.99 -12.22 -0.53
CA ILE A 232 5.57 -12.53 -1.84
C ILE A 232 4.68 -11.96 -2.92
N HIS A 233 5.23 -11.01 -3.67
CA HIS A 233 4.57 -10.37 -4.79
C HIS A 233 5.00 -10.96 -6.12
N GLN A 234 4.08 -10.98 -7.07
CA GLN A 234 4.41 -11.18 -8.46
C GLN A 234 5.05 -9.92 -9.05
N TYR A 235 5.98 -10.09 -9.97
CA TYR A 235 6.37 -9.01 -10.87
C TYR A 235 5.25 -8.78 -11.89
N TYR A 236 4.60 -7.62 -11.83
CA TYR A 236 3.34 -7.37 -12.51
C TYR A 236 3.44 -7.34 -14.06
N GLN A 237 4.63 -7.17 -14.63
CA GLN A 237 4.85 -7.25 -16.08
C GLN A 237 5.07 -8.70 -16.57
N SER A 238 5.09 -9.66 -15.66
CA SER A 238 5.28 -11.06 -16.03
C SER A 238 3.97 -11.72 -16.41
N HIS A 239 3.88 -12.21 -17.65
CA HIS A 239 2.83 -13.17 -18.02
C HIS A 239 3.22 -14.52 -17.47
N PHE A 240 2.61 -14.93 -16.37
CA PHE A 240 2.82 -16.26 -15.81
C PHE A 240 2.18 -17.32 -16.70
N SER A 241 2.95 -18.37 -17.01
CA SER A 241 2.34 -19.60 -17.48
C SER A 241 1.76 -20.38 -16.29
N ILE A 242 0.69 -21.16 -16.52
CA ILE A 242 0.11 -22.09 -15.53
C ILE A 242 1.20 -22.97 -14.90
N GLU A 243 2.18 -23.39 -15.68
CA GLU A 243 3.28 -24.22 -15.23
C GLU A 243 4.16 -23.49 -14.18
N LYS A 244 4.52 -22.23 -14.43
CA LYS A 244 5.28 -21.41 -13.47
C LYS A 244 4.51 -21.15 -12.18
N THR A 245 3.21 -20.89 -12.27
CA THR A 245 2.33 -20.73 -11.12
C THR A 245 2.28 -22.00 -10.29
N LYS A 246 2.10 -23.16 -10.91
CA LYS A 246 2.13 -24.47 -10.22
C LYS A 246 3.49 -24.71 -9.56
N GLY A 247 4.58 -24.38 -10.25
CA GLY A 247 5.94 -24.49 -9.71
C GLY A 247 6.13 -23.60 -8.47
N LEU A 248 5.64 -22.39 -8.50
CA LEU A 248 5.71 -21.48 -7.35
C LEU A 248 4.86 -21.97 -6.17
N ILE A 249 3.64 -22.45 -6.40
CA ILE A 249 2.79 -23.05 -5.35
C ILE A 249 3.50 -24.26 -4.71
N SER A 250 4.05 -25.15 -5.53
CA SER A 250 4.78 -26.31 -5.04
C SER A 250 5.99 -25.92 -4.19
N LEU A 251 6.75 -24.91 -4.64
CA LEU A 251 7.87 -24.34 -3.88
C LEU A 251 7.41 -23.79 -2.53
N LEU A 252 6.35 -22.98 -2.51
CA LEU A 252 5.86 -22.37 -1.29
C LEU A 252 5.36 -23.41 -0.28
N ASN A 253 4.67 -24.45 -0.75
CA ASN A 253 4.25 -25.57 0.10
C ASN A 253 5.45 -26.33 0.67
N ASN A 254 6.50 -26.53 -0.13
CA ASN A 254 7.73 -27.14 0.34
C ASN A 254 8.45 -26.28 1.40
N VAL A 255 8.50 -24.97 1.20
CA VAL A 255 9.04 -24.03 2.20
C VAL A 255 8.28 -24.15 3.53
N LEU A 256 6.95 -24.09 3.48
CA LEU A 256 6.12 -24.21 4.68
C LEU A 256 6.29 -25.54 5.42
N SER A 257 6.57 -26.63 4.71
CA SER A 257 6.84 -27.91 5.34
C SER A 257 8.10 -27.93 6.23
N HIS A 258 9.04 -27.01 5.96
CA HIS A 258 10.28 -26.85 6.73
C HIS A 258 10.18 -25.71 7.78
N HIS A 259 9.23 -24.81 7.64
CA HIS A 259 8.99 -23.68 8.55
C HIS A 259 7.60 -23.78 9.18
N GLN A 260 7.41 -24.80 10.05
CA GLN A 260 6.11 -25.12 10.66
C GLN A 260 5.56 -24.03 11.62
N ASP A 261 6.38 -23.07 12.01
CA ASP A 261 5.98 -21.88 12.77
C ASP A 261 5.27 -20.83 11.89
N TYR A 262 5.25 -21.01 10.57
CA TYR A 262 4.52 -20.14 9.65
C TYR A 262 3.30 -20.83 9.05
N ILE A 263 2.23 -20.06 8.85
CA ILE A 263 1.04 -20.47 8.12
C ILE A 263 0.82 -19.58 6.91
N CYS A 264 0.27 -20.14 5.85
CA CYS A 264 -0.24 -19.34 4.75
C CYS A 264 -1.53 -18.64 5.21
N ALA A 265 -1.42 -17.35 5.52
CA ALA A 265 -2.54 -16.56 5.98
C ALA A 265 -3.44 -16.15 4.81
N ASN A 266 -2.86 -15.98 3.63
CA ASN A 266 -3.58 -15.61 2.42
C ASN A 266 -2.79 -16.01 1.17
N SER A 267 -3.48 -16.51 0.15
CA SER A 267 -2.92 -16.76 -1.17
C SER A 267 -3.93 -16.43 -2.25
N MET A 268 -3.50 -15.70 -3.26
CA MET A 268 -4.31 -15.39 -4.45
C MET A 268 -3.91 -16.27 -5.64
N LEU A 269 -3.16 -17.33 -5.40
CA LEU A 269 -2.83 -18.30 -6.43
C LEU A 269 -4.03 -19.20 -6.71
N ASP A 270 -4.66 -19.04 -7.84
CA ASP A 270 -5.52 -20.06 -8.44
C ASP A 270 -4.75 -20.74 -9.59
N PRO A 271 -4.35 -22.02 -9.45
CA PRO A 271 -3.65 -22.74 -10.48
C PRO A 271 -4.52 -23.03 -11.71
N ASN A 272 -5.84 -22.79 -11.63
CA ASN A 272 -6.79 -23.06 -12.69
C ASN A 272 -7.19 -21.79 -13.46
N ASP A 273 -6.86 -20.62 -12.98
CA ASP A 273 -7.18 -19.35 -13.62
C ASP A 273 -6.02 -18.92 -14.52
N ALA A 274 -6.13 -19.30 -15.80
CA ALA A 274 -5.12 -19.01 -16.83
C ALA A 274 -5.17 -17.54 -17.33
N GLU A 275 -6.23 -16.81 -17.00
CA GLU A 275 -6.48 -15.45 -17.48
C GLU A 275 -6.13 -14.37 -16.43
N MET A 276 -5.58 -14.78 -15.28
CA MET A 276 -5.27 -13.81 -14.21
C MET A 276 -4.09 -12.89 -14.58
N ASP A 277 -4.40 -11.77 -15.18
CA ASP A 277 -3.62 -10.52 -15.12
C ASP A 277 -3.60 -9.92 -13.70
N VAL A 278 -3.92 -10.71 -12.69
CA VAL A 278 -4.04 -10.24 -11.30
C VAL A 278 -2.71 -10.35 -10.59
N LEU A 279 -2.32 -9.26 -9.95
CA LEU A 279 -1.18 -9.16 -9.05
C LEU A 279 -1.19 -10.31 -8.03
N TYR A 280 -0.31 -11.27 -8.23
CA TYR A 280 -0.11 -12.39 -7.33
C TYR A 280 0.47 -11.90 -5.99
N GLN A 281 -0.10 -12.40 -4.91
CA GLN A 281 0.41 -12.16 -3.57
C GLN A 281 0.16 -13.37 -2.68
N ALA A 282 1.17 -13.81 -1.96
CA ALA A 282 1.04 -14.76 -0.85
C ALA A 282 1.62 -14.15 0.41
N GLU A 283 0.94 -14.37 1.51
CA GLU A 283 1.33 -13.89 2.83
C GLU A 283 1.47 -15.06 3.79
N TYR A 284 2.63 -15.14 4.45
CA TYR A 284 2.96 -16.14 5.46
C TYR A 284 3.17 -15.46 6.79
N ARG A 285 2.43 -15.88 7.82
CA ARG A 285 2.46 -15.30 9.17
C ARG A 285 3.04 -16.28 10.18
N LEU A 286 3.79 -15.75 11.13
CA LEU A 286 4.26 -16.48 12.30
C LEU A 286 3.08 -16.84 13.20
N VAL A 287 2.91 -18.13 13.49
CA VAL A 287 1.75 -18.66 14.26
C VAL A 287 1.71 -18.14 15.69
N SER A 288 2.90 -17.90 16.29
CA SER A 288 3.03 -17.44 17.66
C SER A 288 2.60 -15.99 17.89
N GLU A 289 2.41 -15.23 16.82
CA GLU A 289 2.09 -13.81 16.90
C GLU A 289 0.62 -13.56 16.59
N ASN A 290 -0.13 -13.14 17.62
CA ASN A 290 -1.53 -12.82 17.49
C ASN A 290 -1.71 -11.31 17.36
N TYR A 291 -1.61 -10.79 16.14
CA TYR A 291 -1.89 -9.39 15.85
C TYR A 291 -2.96 -9.26 14.76
N ASN A 292 -3.88 -8.31 14.97
CA ASN A 292 -4.89 -7.93 13.97
C ASN A 292 -4.25 -7.05 12.91
N TYR A 293 -3.91 -7.64 11.79
CA TYR A 293 -3.14 -6.99 10.78
C TYR A 293 -3.90 -6.85 9.46
N TYR A 294 -3.90 -5.64 8.92
CA TYR A 294 -4.63 -5.27 7.69
C TYR A 294 -3.69 -4.93 6.51
N HIS A 295 -2.38 -5.20 6.61
CA HIS A 295 -1.41 -4.90 5.56
C HIS A 295 -1.81 -5.48 4.21
N TYR A 296 -2.22 -6.74 4.23
CA TYR A 296 -2.68 -7.43 3.04
C TYR A 296 -3.79 -6.68 2.30
N MET A 297 -4.73 -6.13 3.05
CA MET A 297 -5.85 -5.38 2.49
C MET A 297 -5.36 -4.17 1.71
N TRP A 298 -4.32 -3.51 2.21
CA TRP A 298 -3.79 -2.32 1.56
C TRP A 298 -2.99 -2.65 0.30
N SER A 299 -2.05 -3.57 0.34
CA SER A 299 -1.22 -3.93 -0.80
C SER A 299 -2.03 -4.43 -2.00
N LYS A 300 -3.12 -5.18 -1.72
CA LYS A 300 -4.06 -5.64 -2.73
C LYS A 300 -4.94 -4.50 -3.27
N TYR A 301 -5.27 -3.53 -2.43
CA TYR A 301 -6.41 -2.64 -2.65
C TYR A 301 -6.08 -1.14 -2.67
N ALA A 302 -4.80 -0.76 -2.68
CA ALA A 302 -4.40 0.64 -2.87
C ALA A 302 -5.01 1.28 -4.14
N SER A 303 -5.54 0.47 -5.03
CA SER A 303 -6.19 0.89 -6.26
C SER A 303 -7.63 0.41 -6.42
N ILE A 304 -8.21 -0.34 -5.46
CA ILE A 304 -9.53 -0.94 -5.59
C ILE A 304 -10.32 -0.74 -4.29
N PRO A 305 -11.55 -0.18 -4.36
CA PRO A 305 -12.44 -0.11 -3.21
C PRO A 305 -12.76 -1.51 -2.70
N VAL A 306 -12.49 -1.78 -1.45
CA VAL A 306 -12.78 -3.05 -0.81
C VAL A 306 -14.10 -2.99 -0.12
N GLN A 307 -14.95 -3.99 -0.35
CA GLN A 307 -16.18 -4.13 0.40
C GLN A 307 -15.87 -4.18 1.91
N GLY A 308 -16.53 -3.34 2.69
CA GLY A 308 -16.31 -3.25 4.13
C GLY A 308 -15.23 -2.25 4.58
N TYR A 309 -14.63 -1.49 3.65
CA TYR A 309 -13.63 -0.47 3.97
C TYR A 309 -13.94 0.87 3.31
N ASN A 310 -13.77 1.94 4.07
CA ASN A 310 -13.79 3.31 3.57
C ASN A 310 -12.43 3.93 3.81
N ILE A 311 -11.81 4.45 2.74
CA ILE A 311 -10.43 4.93 2.75
C ILE A 311 -10.40 6.41 2.42
N LEU A 312 -9.86 7.22 3.32
CA LEU A 312 -9.42 8.58 3.04
C LEU A 312 -7.94 8.56 2.69
N SER A 313 -7.59 8.96 1.47
CA SER A 313 -6.22 8.98 0.97
C SER A 313 -5.72 10.41 0.82
N LEU A 314 -4.59 10.71 1.46
CA LEU A 314 -3.90 11.99 1.44
C LEU A 314 -2.46 11.82 0.91
N GLY A 315 -1.73 12.92 0.74
CA GLY A 315 -0.36 12.91 0.22
C GLY A 315 -0.30 12.90 -1.32
N TYR A 316 -1.41 13.26 -1.96
CA TYR A 316 -1.43 13.40 -3.42
C TYR A 316 -0.63 14.61 -3.92
N SER A 317 -0.13 14.51 -5.12
CA SER A 317 0.52 15.58 -5.84
C SER A 317 0.02 15.65 -7.28
N LYS A 318 0.46 16.65 -8.03
CA LYS A 318 0.13 16.79 -9.44
C LYS A 318 0.50 15.54 -10.26
N GLU A 319 1.63 14.94 -9.94
CA GLU A 319 2.16 13.77 -10.66
C GLU A 319 1.56 12.46 -10.11
N TYR A 320 1.17 12.43 -8.84
CA TYR A 320 0.76 11.22 -8.12
C TYR A 320 -0.58 11.42 -7.42
N PRO A 321 -1.70 11.23 -8.14
CA PRO A 321 -3.01 11.27 -7.53
C PRO A 321 -3.21 10.09 -6.58
N THR A 322 -4.01 10.31 -5.53
CA THR A 322 -4.45 9.26 -4.62
C THR A 322 -5.92 8.93 -4.82
N VAL A 323 -6.32 7.75 -4.41
CA VAL A 323 -7.70 7.28 -4.51
C VAL A 323 -8.28 7.10 -3.12
N SER A 324 -9.35 7.83 -2.85
CA SER A 324 -10.20 7.65 -1.68
C SER A 324 -11.47 6.92 -2.05
N ASN A 325 -12.07 6.20 -1.12
CA ASN A 325 -13.36 5.55 -1.34
C ASN A 325 -14.26 5.59 -0.12
N SER A 326 -15.55 5.58 -0.37
CA SER A 326 -16.60 5.31 0.60
C SER A 326 -17.47 4.17 0.05
N ASP A 327 -18.51 3.76 0.78
CA ASP A 327 -19.41 2.65 0.37
C ASP A 327 -19.88 2.70 -1.09
N LYS A 328 -19.94 3.89 -1.70
CA LYS A 328 -20.56 4.10 -3.00
C LYS A 328 -19.76 4.96 -3.96
N ILE A 329 -18.74 5.66 -3.46
CA ILE A 329 -18.04 6.69 -4.23
C ILE A 329 -16.55 6.46 -4.14
N CYS A 330 -15.89 6.34 -5.30
CA CYS A 330 -14.47 6.53 -5.44
C CYS A 330 -14.16 7.97 -5.83
N TYR A 331 -13.17 8.54 -5.17
CA TYR A 331 -12.72 9.89 -5.36
C TYR A 331 -11.22 9.92 -5.61
N VAL A 332 -10.82 10.42 -6.76
CA VAL A 332 -9.42 10.58 -7.13
C VAL A 332 -9.02 12.01 -6.89
N ALA A 333 -8.13 12.23 -5.94
CA ALA A 333 -7.56 13.52 -5.63
C ALA A 333 -6.22 13.73 -6.35
N GLY A 334 -6.08 14.86 -7.02
CA GLY A 334 -4.87 15.33 -7.65
C GLY A 334 -4.96 16.85 -7.81
N GLU A 335 -3.85 17.55 -8.09
CA GLU A 335 -3.84 19.01 -8.13
C GLU A 335 -4.81 19.61 -9.17
N ASP A 336 -5.02 18.95 -10.32
CA ASP A 336 -5.75 19.52 -11.43
C ASP A 336 -7.01 18.74 -11.86
N LYS A 337 -7.26 17.55 -11.34
CA LYS A 337 -8.39 16.73 -11.79
C LYS A 337 -8.93 15.88 -10.65
N LEU A 338 -10.11 16.24 -10.23
CA LEU A 338 -10.93 15.44 -9.34
C LEU A 338 -11.93 14.67 -10.20
N SER A 339 -11.94 13.37 -10.10
CA SER A 339 -12.91 12.51 -10.78
C SER A 339 -13.49 11.50 -9.81
N TYR A 340 -14.73 11.16 -9.97
CA TYR A 340 -15.31 10.07 -9.23
C TYR A 340 -15.73 8.93 -10.11
N LEU A 341 -15.70 7.76 -9.47
CA LEU A 341 -16.26 6.55 -10.03
C LEU A 341 -17.26 6.00 -9.03
N LYS A 342 -18.43 5.61 -9.50
CA LYS A 342 -19.35 4.82 -8.69
C LYS A 342 -18.71 3.46 -8.48
N TYR A 343 -18.75 2.94 -7.25
CA TYR A 343 -18.38 1.57 -6.98
C TYR A 343 -19.35 0.62 -7.69
N ASP A 344 -18.82 -0.13 -8.65
CA ASP A 344 -19.45 -1.29 -9.24
C ASP A 344 -18.40 -2.42 -9.16
N PRO A 345 -18.72 -3.57 -8.60
CA PRO A 345 -17.78 -4.71 -8.55
C PRO A 345 -17.23 -5.12 -9.91
N GLN A 346 -17.92 -4.76 -11.01
CA GLN A 346 -17.47 -5.01 -12.38
C GLN A 346 -16.46 -3.98 -12.92
N ILE A 347 -16.20 -2.88 -12.18
CA ILE A 347 -15.27 -1.81 -12.62
C ILE A 347 -13.79 -2.16 -12.36
N HIS A 348 -13.49 -3.33 -11.84
CA HIS A 348 -12.11 -3.78 -11.62
C HIS A 348 -11.19 -3.52 -12.84
N ASN A 349 -11.66 -3.83 -14.04
CA ASN A 349 -10.93 -3.60 -15.28
C ASN A 349 -10.83 -2.12 -15.69
N SER A 350 -11.81 -1.27 -15.32
CA SER A 350 -11.78 0.14 -15.68
C SER A 350 -10.78 0.98 -14.86
N PHE A 351 -10.37 0.53 -13.68
CA PHE A 351 -9.37 1.23 -12.87
C PHE A 351 -7.95 1.04 -13.40
N LEU A 352 -7.62 -0.17 -13.85
CA LEU A 352 -6.40 -0.46 -14.60
C LEU A 352 -6.37 0.36 -15.90
N ASP A 353 -7.50 0.42 -16.61
CA ASP A 353 -7.69 1.19 -17.82
C ASP A 353 -7.52 2.71 -17.63
N ILE A 354 -7.96 3.25 -16.49
CA ILE A 354 -7.73 4.67 -16.14
C ILE A 354 -6.27 4.94 -15.80
N ARG A 355 -5.58 4.03 -15.10
CA ARG A 355 -4.14 4.14 -14.83
C ARG A 355 -3.31 4.04 -16.12
N GLN A 356 -3.64 3.11 -17.00
CA GLN A 356 -3.03 2.99 -18.33
C GLN A 356 -3.29 4.23 -19.19
N LYS A 357 -4.54 4.67 -19.32
CA LYS A 357 -4.90 5.87 -20.10
C LYS A 357 -4.30 7.17 -19.57
N LYS A 358 -3.94 7.24 -18.28
CA LYS A 358 -3.27 8.40 -17.68
C LYS A 358 -1.75 8.29 -17.66
N GLY A 359 -1.15 7.25 -18.27
CA GLY A 359 0.32 7.04 -18.27
C GLY A 359 0.88 6.77 -16.87
N LEU A 360 0.03 6.38 -15.92
CA LEU A 360 0.44 6.03 -14.55
C LEU A 360 0.93 4.57 -14.47
N LEU A 361 0.64 3.78 -15.50
CA LEU A 361 1.25 2.50 -15.80
C LEU A 361 2.00 2.69 -17.12
N THR A 362 3.30 2.65 -17.11
CA THR A 362 4.11 2.56 -18.34
C THR A 362 4.03 1.13 -18.84
N ASP A 363 3.83 0.98 -20.15
CA ASP A 363 3.88 -0.29 -20.88
C ASP A 363 5.18 -1.08 -20.60
#